data_349b0fbf79fda53d4ef2eded7546c6c7
#
_entry.id   349b0fbf79fda53d4ef2eded7546c6c7
#
_cell.length_a   1.000
_cell.length_b   1.000
_cell.length_c   1.000
_cell.angle_alpha   90.00
_cell.angle_beta   90.00
_cell.angle_gamma   90.00
#
_symmetry.space_group_name_H-M   'P 1'
#
loop_
_entity.id
_entity.type
_entity.pdbx_description
1 polymer ?
#
loop_
_entity_poly.entity_id
_entity_poly.type
_entity_poly.pdbx_seq_one_letter_code
_entity_poly.pdbx_strand_id
1 'polypeptide(L)'
;MDRNLVALKPALVWKHFAEIVRIPRPSSHEEKIRRYILDFARAQGLESKEDAAHNVYVRKPASKGMEDRKGVILQAHLDMVPQKNNDKEFDFTKDPIDAYIDGGWVTADGTTLGADNGIGVAAILAVLEDRTLKHGPLEALFTATEETGMDGANGLEKGLLHGDILLNLDSEEEGELYVGCAGGLDANMTFGYKAEPTPAGGYTAAKISVKGLKGGHSGIQIICQRANANKVLFRFLNAAPCDVLLASVDGGGLRNAIPREAEAVVLVETGDYDEFAAAVKAYEETVRAEYAGIEDSVSVKVAEVGKPAEMLPKEVAGNLIKAVAACPDGVQRMSVAMPGLVQTSTNLARVVSDGRTVKLQCLLRSSVNTEKEALGESIAALFTLAGAKTELTGAYNGWNPDMESPILKAMTASYEALYGKKPAVTAIHAGLECGIIGSAYPGLDMISFGPTICYPHSPDEKVEIASVGKFYDFLVDTLRNVPEK
;
A
#
# COMPACT_ATOMS: atom_id res chain seq x y z
N MET A 1 -25.04 14.04 19.29
CA MET A 1 -23.91 14.22 18.39
C MET A 1 -23.96 15.61 17.81
N ASP A 2 -22.86 16.38 17.93
CA ASP A 2 -22.78 17.73 17.34
C ASP A 2 -22.33 17.59 15.88
N ARG A 3 -23.16 18.04 14.93
CA ARG A 3 -22.92 17.99 13.48
C ARG A 3 -22.50 19.32 12.88
N ASN A 4 -22.20 20.32 13.74
CA ASN A 4 -21.89 21.68 13.29
C ASN A 4 -20.39 21.81 12.92
N LEU A 5 -19.92 21.05 11.93
CA LEU A 5 -18.53 21.06 11.47
C LEU A 5 -18.08 22.46 11.03
N VAL A 6 -18.98 23.29 10.49
CA VAL A 6 -18.64 24.64 10.00
C VAL A 6 -18.28 25.62 11.12
N ALA A 7 -18.54 25.27 12.38
CA ALA A 7 -18.09 26.07 13.52
C ALA A 7 -16.61 25.84 13.89
N LEU A 8 -16.00 24.77 13.36
CA LEU A 8 -14.61 24.41 13.63
C LEU A 8 -13.62 25.35 12.93
N LYS A 9 -12.36 25.29 13.35
CA LYS A 9 -11.26 26.07 12.77
C LYS A 9 -10.18 25.12 12.22
N PRO A 10 -9.61 25.44 11.03
CA PRO A 10 -9.80 26.62 10.15
C PRO A 10 -11.17 26.62 9.45
N ALA A 11 -11.84 27.76 9.45
CA ALA A 11 -13.24 27.85 9.01
C ALA A 11 -13.49 27.41 7.56
N LEU A 12 -12.58 27.78 6.63
CA LEU A 12 -12.73 27.41 5.21
C LEU A 12 -12.53 25.91 4.99
N VAL A 13 -11.56 25.29 5.66
CA VAL A 13 -11.32 23.83 5.54
C VAL A 13 -12.57 23.06 6.00
N TRP A 14 -13.08 23.37 7.19
CA TRP A 14 -14.25 22.69 7.73
C TRP A 14 -15.55 23.01 6.97
N LYS A 15 -15.68 24.21 6.40
CA LYS A 15 -16.74 24.55 5.47
C LYS A 15 -16.75 23.60 4.27
N HIS A 16 -15.59 23.45 3.60
CA HIS A 16 -15.48 22.57 2.43
C HIS A 16 -15.62 21.10 2.82
N PHE A 17 -15.04 20.66 3.92
CA PHE A 17 -15.18 19.28 4.37
C PHE A 17 -16.65 18.93 4.68
N ALA A 18 -17.40 19.85 5.32
CA ALA A 18 -18.83 19.66 5.57
C ALA A 18 -19.66 19.51 4.29
N GLU A 19 -19.26 20.13 3.18
CA GLU A 19 -19.90 19.91 1.87
C GLU A 19 -19.44 18.59 1.23
N ILE A 20 -18.15 18.26 1.31
CA ILE A 20 -17.56 17.05 0.73
C ILE A 20 -18.20 15.78 1.31
N VAL A 21 -18.38 15.70 2.64
CA VAL A 21 -19.01 14.52 3.28
C VAL A 21 -20.47 14.31 2.87
N ARG A 22 -21.12 15.32 2.28
CA ARG A 22 -22.48 15.23 1.75
C ARG A 22 -22.52 14.69 0.33
N ILE A 23 -21.36 14.61 -0.35
CA ILE A 23 -21.26 14.20 -1.75
C ILE A 23 -20.82 12.73 -1.78
N PRO A 24 -21.67 11.78 -2.21
CA PRO A 24 -21.27 10.39 -2.44
C PRO A 24 -20.11 10.31 -3.44
N ARG A 25 -19.01 9.65 -3.00
CA ARG A 25 -17.76 9.57 -3.77
C ARG A 25 -16.96 8.28 -3.53
N PRO A 26 -17.61 7.09 -3.43
CA PRO A 26 -16.82 5.86 -3.33
C PRO A 26 -16.00 5.66 -4.61
N SER A 27 -14.89 4.94 -4.51
CA SER A 27 -14.00 4.66 -5.66
C SER A 27 -14.78 4.20 -6.88
N SER A 28 -14.41 4.71 -8.06
CA SER A 28 -15.08 4.53 -9.36
C SER A 28 -16.47 5.19 -9.48
N HIS A 29 -16.89 6.02 -8.52
CA HIS A 29 -18.17 6.76 -8.54
C HIS A 29 -17.99 8.24 -8.14
N GLU A 30 -16.93 8.88 -8.63
CA GLU A 30 -16.53 10.24 -8.24
C GLU A 30 -17.19 11.35 -9.09
N GLU A 31 -18.15 11.07 -9.99
CA GLU A 31 -18.74 12.06 -10.92
C GLU A 31 -19.34 13.28 -10.21
N LYS A 32 -19.95 13.05 -9.04
CA LYS A 32 -20.60 14.14 -8.29
C LYS A 32 -19.56 15.09 -7.68
N ILE A 33 -18.48 14.54 -7.09
CA ILE A 33 -17.44 15.37 -6.49
C ILE A 33 -16.62 16.08 -7.58
N ARG A 34 -16.31 15.43 -8.71
CA ARG A 34 -15.64 16.08 -9.85
C ARG A 34 -16.44 17.29 -10.35
N ARG A 35 -17.75 17.11 -10.56
CA ARG A 35 -18.63 18.22 -10.94
C ARG A 35 -18.63 19.34 -9.91
N TYR A 36 -18.71 19.01 -8.64
CA TYR A 36 -18.65 20.00 -7.54
C TYR A 36 -17.36 20.84 -7.62
N ILE A 37 -16.19 20.22 -7.82
CA ILE A 37 -14.92 20.93 -7.95
C ILE A 37 -14.87 21.82 -9.20
N LEU A 38 -15.36 21.34 -10.35
CA LEU A 38 -15.41 22.12 -11.59
C LEU A 38 -16.35 23.33 -11.45
N ASP A 39 -17.51 23.16 -10.81
CA ASP A 39 -18.46 24.24 -10.56
C ASP A 39 -17.91 25.25 -9.54
N PHE A 40 -17.21 24.78 -8.50
CA PHE A 40 -16.47 25.63 -7.56
C PHE A 40 -15.40 26.46 -8.30
N ALA A 41 -14.56 25.84 -9.10
CA ALA A 41 -13.52 26.55 -9.85
C ALA A 41 -14.12 27.63 -10.76
N ARG A 42 -15.20 27.31 -11.46
CA ARG A 42 -15.95 28.28 -12.29
C ARG A 42 -16.49 29.44 -11.47
N ALA A 43 -17.06 29.18 -10.31
CA ALA A 43 -17.59 30.22 -9.42
C ALA A 43 -16.49 31.12 -8.86
N GLN A 44 -15.28 30.60 -8.67
CA GLN A 44 -14.08 31.38 -8.27
C GLN A 44 -13.42 32.11 -9.44
N GLY A 45 -13.83 31.86 -10.69
CA GLY A 45 -13.22 32.42 -11.90
C GLY A 45 -11.84 31.81 -12.20
N LEU A 46 -11.60 30.58 -11.77
CA LEU A 46 -10.36 29.83 -11.99
C LEU A 46 -10.43 28.95 -13.24
N GLU A 47 -9.31 28.81 -13.93
CA GLU A 47 -9.18 27.84 -15.02
C GLU A 47 -9.25 26.42 -14.45
N SER A 48 -10.05 25.56 -15.09
CA SER A 48 -10.18 24.16 -14.68
C SER A 48 -10.40 23.24 -15.88
N LYS A 49 -9.96 21.98 -15.75
CA LYS A 49 -10.08 20.94 -16.76
C LYS A 49 -10.27 19.58 -16.07
N GLU A 50 -11.03 18.69 -16.69
CA GLU A 50 -11.05 17.25 -16.39
C GLU A 50 -10.26 16.52 -17.49
N ASP A 51 -9.37 15.59 -17.14
CA ASP A 51 -8.64 14.78 -18.11
C ASP A 51 -9.36 13.46 -18.43
N ALA A 52 -8.77 12.66 -19.32
CA ALA A 52 -9.37 11.38 -19.75
C ALA A 52 -9.38 10.30 -18.65
N ALA A 53 -8.55 10.45 -17.64
CA ALA A 53 -8.51 9.57 -16.45
C ALA A 53 -9.40 10.07 -15.30
N HIS A 54 -10.23 11.09 -15.58
CA HIS A 54 -11.14 11.70 -14.63
C HIS A 54 -10.49 12.48 -13.49
N ASN A 55 -9.21 12.85 -13.63
CA ASN A 55 -8.60 13.81 -12.73
C ASN A 55 -9.16 15.21 -13.00
N VAL A 56 -9.31 15.99 -11.94
CA VAL A 56 -9.69 17.39 -12.05
C VAL A 56 -8.47 18.27 -11.75
N TYR A 57 -8.23 19.21 -12.64
CA TYR A 57 -7.16 20.17 -12.57
C TYR A 57 -7.69 21.60 -12.44
N VAL A 58 -7.13 22.40 -11.53
CA VAL A 58 -7.49 23.82 -11.34
C VAL A 58 -6.24 24.65 -11.21
N ARG A 59 -6.21 25.80 -11.88
CA ARG A 59 -5.06 26.74 -11.83
C ARG A 59 -5.44 28.04 -11.15
N LYS A 60 -4.59 28.52 -10.23
CA LYS A 60 -4.70 29.80 -9.56
C LYS A 60 -3.43 30.63 -9.80
N PRO A 61 -3.52 31.83 -10.42
CA PRO A 61 -2.38 32.71 -10.60
C PRO A 61 -1.73 33.11 -9.28
N ALA A 62 -0.43 33.43 -9.31
CA ALA A 62 0.29 33.92 -8.15
C ALA A 62 -0.40 35.15 -7.53
N SER A 63 -0.35 35.30 -6.21
CA SER A 63 -0.72 36.52 -5.54
C SER A 63 0.28 37.63 -5.86
N LYS A 64 -0.19 38.88 -5.88
CA LYS A 64 0.64 40.07 -6.23
C LYS A 64 1.96 40.10 -5.45
N GLY A 65 3.08 40.13 -6.18
CA GLY A 65 4.44 40.17 -5.64
C GLY A 65 5.01 38.80 -5.28
N MET A 66 4.41 37.73 -5.81
CA MET A 66 4.88 36.32 -5.63
C MET A 66 5.03 35.60 -6.99
N GLU A 67 5.10 36.34 -8.09
CA GLU A 67 5.13 35.81 -9.45
C GLU A 67 6.48 35.13 -9.79
N ASP A 68 7.52 35.45 -9.06
CA ASP A 68 8.89 34.93 -9.18
C ASP A 68 9.11 33.64 -8.38
N ARG A 69 8.11 33.21 -7.61
CA ARG A 69 8.18 31.96 -6.85
C ARG A 69 7.97 30.75 -7.75
N LYS A 70 8.57 29.61 -7.36
CA LYS A 70 8.31 28.33 -8.00
C LYS A 70 6.83 27.97 -7.96
N GLY A 71 6.34 27.32 -8.99
CA GLY A 71 4.96 26.83 -9.06
C GLY A 71 4.76 25.63 -8.13
N VAL A 72 3.63 25.60 -7.41
CA VAL A 72 3.27 24.52 -6.49
C VAL A 72 2.03 23.82 -7.00
N ILE A 73 2.10 22.49 -7.07
CA ILE A 73 0.99 21.58 -7.31
C ILE A 73 0.53 21.07 -5.96
N LEU A 74 -0.72 21.35 -5.59
CA LEU A 74 -1.39 20.76 -4.43
C LEU A 74 -2.17 19.54 -4.91
N GLN A 75 -1.97 18.38 -4.32
CA GLN A 75 -2.59 17.15 -4.78
C GLN A 75 -3.30 16.40 -3.65
N ALA A 76 -4.51 15.88 -3.96
CA ALA A 76 -5.31 15.02 -3.11
C ALA A 76 -6.20 14.13 -3.98
N HIS A 77 -6.59 12.94 -3.50
CA HIS A 77 -7.53 12.09 -4.22
C HIS A 77 -9.00 12.37 -3.87
N LEU A 78 -9.89 12.09 -4.82
CA LEU A 78 -11.31 12.41 -4.72
C LEU A 78 -12.16 11.30 -4.10
N ASP A 79 -11.78 10.07 -4.32
CA ASP A 79 -12.53 8.91 -3.85
C ASP A 79 -12.36 8.64 -2.34
N MET A 80 -13.07 7.67 -1.84
CA MET A 80 -12.95 7.15 -0.49
C MET A 80 -13.30 5.66 -0.46
N VAL A 81 -12.74 4.92 0.49
CA VAL A 81 -13.08 3.53 0.76
C VAL A 81 -14.50 3.43 1.36
N PRO A 82 -15.43 2.67 0.74
CA PRO A 82 -16.80 2.53 1.22
C PRO A 82 -16.93 1.37 2.22
N GLN A 83 -16.66 1.61 3.51
CA GLN A 83 -16.83 0.62 4.58
C GLN A 83 -17.91 1.05 5.58
N LYS A 84 -18.70 0.10 6.07
CA LYS A 84 -19.75 0.32 7.06
C LYS A 84 -19.89 -0.86 8.01
N ASN A 85 -20.49 -0.62 9.17
CA ASN A 85 -20.90 -1.69 10.07
C ASN A 85 -21.97 -2.58 9.42
N ASN A 86 -21.96 -3.88 9.72
CA ASN A 86 -22.87 -4.84 9.08
C ASN A 86 -24.36 -4.58 9.34
N ASP A 87 -24.68 -3.96 10.46
CA ASP A 87 -26.03 -3.59 10.88
C ASP A 87 -26.49 -2.21 10.37
N LYS A 88 -25.59 -1.46 9.70
CA LYS A 88 -25.91 -0.16 9.12
C LYS A 88 -26.49 -0.30 7.72
N GLU A 89 -27.71 0.18 7.51
CA GLU A 89 -28.26 0.37 6.15
C GLU A 89 -27.70 1.68 5.57
N PHE A 90 -26.93 1.60 4.50
CA PHE A 90 -26.27 2.74 3.87
C PHE A 90 -25.82 2.40 2.45
N ASP A 91 -26.10 3.31 1.50
CA ASP A 91 -25.66 3.21 0.09
C ASP A 91 -24.66 4.34 -0.22
N PHE A 92 -23.37 4.02 -0.26
CA PHE A 92 -22.29 4.98 -0.53
C PHE A 92 -22.40 5.71 -1.87
N THR A 93 -23.20 5.23 -2.80
CA THR A 93 -23.44 5.89 -4.10
C THR A 93 -24.53 6.98 -4.03
N LYS A 94 -25.31 7.01 -2.93
CA LYS A 94 -26.50 7.88 -2.77
C LYS A 94 -26.52 8.69 -1.49
N ASP A 95 -26.16 8.04 -0.38
CA ASP A 95 -26.37 8.61 0.94
C ASP A 95 -25.18 9.50 1.36
N PRO A 96 -25.44 10.65 2.00
CA PRO A 96 -24.41 11.49 2.57
C PRO A 96 -23.83 10.85 3.84
N ILE A 97 -22.52 11.02 4.07
CA ILE A 97 -21.87 10.60 5.31
C ILE A 97 -22.41 11.43 6.48
N ASP A 98 -22.86 10.76 7.54
CA ASP A 98 -23.33 11.40 8.76
C ASP A 98 -22.15 11.68 9.71
N ALA A 99 -21.38 12.73 9.38
CA ALA A 99 -20.21 13.14 10.14
C ALA A 99 -20.62 13.97 11.38
N TYR A 100 -19.92 13.75 12.50
CA TYR A 100 -20.18 14.47 13.74
C TYR A 100 -18.88 14.67 14.56
N ILE A 101 -18.96 15.62 15.50
CA ILE A 101 -17.88 15.93 16.45
C ILE A 101 -18.00 15.01 17.65
N ASP A 102 -16.90 14.33 17.98
CA ASP A 102 -16.73 13.51 19.18
C ASP A 102 -15.46 13.96 19.94
N GLY A 103 -15.66 14.80 20.94
CA GLY A 103 -14.56 15.41 21.69
C GLY A 103 -13.62 16.22 20.81
N GLY A 104 -12.36 15.82 20.71
CA GLY A 104 -11.32 16.44 19.86
C GLY A 104 -11.28 15.91 18.42
N TRP A 105 -12.24 15.06 18.01
CA TRP A 105 -12.26 14.36 16.75
C TRP A 105 -13.52 14.66 15.95
N VAL A 106 -13.43 14.48 14.63
CA VAL A 106 -14.57 14.30 13.74
C VAL A 106 -14.56 12.87 13.25
N THR A 107 -15.71 12.21 13.28
CA THR A 107 -15.94 10.82 12.86
C THR A 107 -17.30 10.69 12.16
N ALA A 108 -17.67 9.49 11.73
CA ALA A 108 -18.96 9.20 11.09
C ALA A 108 -19.77 8.16 11.86
N ASP A 109 -21.09 8.17 11.71
CA ASP A 109 -21.98 7.22 12.35
C ASP A 109 -22.02 5.88 11.59
N GLY A 110 -21.16 4.95 11.99
CA GLY A 110 -21.14 3.56 11.52
C GLY A 110 -20.70 3.35 10.05
N THR A 111 -20.05 4.36 9.46
CA THR A 111 -19.43 4.31 8.13
C THR A 111 -18.02 4.88 8.18
N THR A 112 -17.19 4.64 7.15
CA THR A 112 -16.00 5.46 6.90
C THR A 112 -16.39 6.92 6.84
N LEU A 113 -15.51 7.80 7.33
CA LEU A 113 -15.70 9.26 7.33
C LEU A 113 -15.33 9.87 5.97
N GLY A 114 -14.30 9.31 5.33
CA GLY A 114 -13.67 9.87 4.14
C GLY A 114 -12.85 11.13 4.43
N ALA A 115 -12.24 11.22 5.63
CA ALA A 115 -11.23 12.23 5.92
C ALA A 115 -9.98 11.99 5.05
N ASP A 116 -9.66 10.76 4.79
CA ASP A 116 -8.81 10.23 3.76
C ASP A 116 -9.59 10.20 2.42
N ASN A 117 -9.26 11.03 1.42
CA ASN A 117 -8.44 12.25 1.48
C ASN A 117 -9.32 13.53 1.41
N GLY A 118 -10.54 13.47 1.96
CA GLY A 118 -11.48 14.59 1.96
C GLY A 118 -10.96 15.85 2.68
N ILE A 119 -10.09 15.70 3.69
CA ILE A 119 -9.45 16.85 4.36
C ILE A 119 -8.41 17.50 3.46
N GLY A 120 -7.62 16.72 2.71
CA GLY A 120 -6.71 17.24 1.70
C GLY A 120 -7.44 18.02 0.61
N VAL A 121 -8.54 17.45 0.07
CA VAL A 121 -9.42 18.13 -0.89
C VAL A 121 -9.97 19.44 -0.30
N ALA A 122 -10.48 19.41 0.94
CA ALA A 122 -11.02 20.59 1.61
C ALA A 122 -9.96 21.69 1.83
N ALA A 123 -8.72 21.30 2.19
CA ALA A 123 -7.61 22.24 2.36
C ALA A 123 -7.23 22.91 1.03
N ILE A 124 -7.19 22.13 -0.07
CA ILE A 124 -6.93 22.69 -1.41
C ILE A 124 -8.04 23.70 -1.79
N LEU A 125 -9.32 23.35 -1.61
CA LEU A 125 -10.42 24.25 -1.91
C LEU A 125 -10.37 25.52 -1.05
N ALA A 126 -9.99 25.41 0.23
CA ALA A 126 -9.79 26.56 1.11
C ALA A 126 -8.68 27.48 0.61
N VAL A 127 -7.53 26.92 0.16
CA VAL A 127 -6.44 27.70 -0.46
C VAL A 127 -6.89 28.37 -1.76
N LEU A 128 -7.67 27.68 -2.58
CA LEU A 128 -8.18 28.23 -3.84
C LEU A 128 -9.19 29.37 -3.60
N GLU A 129 -10.07 29.26 -2.58
CA GLU A 129 -11.08 30.29 -2.24
C GLU A 129 -10.45 31.51 -1.59
N ASP A 130 -9.46 31.35 -0.72
CA ASP A 130 -8.89 32.46 0.05
C ASP A 130 -8.06 33.39 -0.83
N ARG A 131 -8.54 34.63 -0.95
CA ARG A 131 -7.87 35.70 -1.74
C ARG A 131 -6.85 36.50 -0.95
N THR A 132 -6.71 36.22 0.34
CA THR A 132 -5.79 36.94 1.25
C THR A 132 -4.44 36.26 1.38
N LEU A 133 -4.34 34.98 0.98
CA LEU A 133 -3.12 34.21 1.06
C LEU A 133 -2.03 34.75 0.12
N LYS A 134 -0.80 34.67 0.59
CA LYS A 134 0.39 34.90 -0.22
C LYS A 134 0.94 33.61 -0.75
N HIS A 135 1.04 33.46 -2.07
CA HIS A 135 1.50 32.25 -2.74
C HIS A 135 2.02 32.54 -4.14
N GLY A 136 2.95 31.75 -4.62
CA GLY A 136 3.35 31.69 -6.03
C GLY A 136 2.26 31.15 -6.94
N PRO A 137 2.54 30.81 -8.21
CA PRO A 137 1.58 30.12 -9.06
C PRO A 137 1.15 28.80 -8.43
N LEU A 138 -0.17 28.52 -8.38
CA LEU A 138 -0.72 27.28 -7.83
C LEU A 138 -1.45 26.46 -8.90
N GLU A 139 -1.28 25.18 -8.82
CA GLU A 139 -2.04 24.16 -9.52
C GLU A 139 -2.65 23.22 -8.48
N ALA A 140 -3.91 22.87 -8.62
CA ALA A 140 -4.55 21.85 -7.82
C ALA A 140 -4.83 20.65 -8.71
N LEU A 141 -4.37 19.48 -8.30
CA LEU A 141 -4.61 18.19 -8.93
C LEU A 141 -5.45 17.33 -8.00
N PHE A 142 -6.65 16.99 -8.44
CA PHE A 142 -7.53 16.08 -7.74
C PHE A 142 -7.60 14.78 -8.54
N THR A 143 -7.01 13.72 -8.00
CA THR A 143 -6.94 12.42 -8.66
C THR A 143 -8.17 11.57 -8.38
N ALA A 144 -8.49 10.68 -9.32
CA ALA A 144 -9.61 9.75 -9.21
C ALA A 144 -9.12 8.33 -8.90
N THR A 145 -9.94 7.56 -8.17
CA THR A 145 -9.78 6.11 -7.98
C THR A 145 -8.41 5.72 -7.42
N GLU A 146 -7.94 6.45 -6.40
CA GLU A 146 -6.67 6.17 -5.71
C GLU A 146 -6.75 4.81 -5.00
N GLU A 147 -7.78 4.61 -4.19
CA GLU A 147 -7.99 3.55 -3.21
C GLU A 147 -8.10 2.13 -3.81
N THR A 148 -8.38 2.03 -5.10
CA THR A 148 -8.56 0.74 -5.78
C THR A 148 -7.52 0.45 -6.86
N GLY A 149 -6.61 1.41 -7.17
CA GLY A 149 -5.60 1.16 -8.19
C GLY A 149 -4.78 2.36 -8.62
N MET A 150 -5.00 3.55 -8.05
CA MET A 150 -4.35 4.80 -8.46
C MET A 150 -4.56 5.09 -9.96
N ASP A 151 -5.75 4.78 -10.48
CA ASP A 151 -6.04 4.86 -11.93
C ASP A 151 -5.90 6.29 -12.44
N GLY A 152 -6.33 7.28 -11.65
CA GLY A 152 -6.16 8.68 -11.97
C GLY A 152 -4.71 9.08 -12.15
N ALA A 153 -3.85 8.75 -11.18
CA ALA A 153 -2.42 9.05 -11.28
C ALA A 153 -1.74 8.31 -12.44
N ASN A 154 -2.09 7.03 -12.65
CA ASN A 154 -1.57 6.23 -13.76
C ASN A 154 -1.99 6.76 -15.14
N GLY A 155 -3.19 7.33 -15.24
CA GLY A 155 -3.73 7.91 -16.48
C GLY A 155 -3.51 9.41 -16.64
N LEU A 156 -2.74 10.05 -15.76
CA LEU A 156 -2.53 11.50 -15.76
C LEU A 156 -2.00 12.02 -17.10
N GLU A 157 -2.65 13.02 -17.66
CA GLU A 157 -2.30 13.63 -18.94
C GLU A 157 -0.94 14.32 -18.86
N LYS A 158 -0.01 13.95 -19.74
CA LYS A 158 1.33 14.56 -19.80
C LYS A 158 1.26 16.00 -20.28
N GLY A 159 2.06 16.88 -19.65
CA GLY A 159 2.11 18.29 -19.99
C GLY A 159 0.97 19.13 -19.43
N LEU A 160 0.13 18.56 -18.58
CA LEU A 160 -0.94 19.26 -17.87
C LEU A 160 -0.39 20.11 -16.72
N LEU A 161 0.55 19.56 -15.95
CA LEU A 161 1.16 20.21 -14.80
C LEU A 161 2.42 20.99 -15.21
N HIS A 162 2.61 22.17 -14.62
CA HIS A 162 3.73 23.09 -14.91
C HIS A 162 4.46 23.52 -13.64
N GLY A 163 3.96 23.16 -12.46
CA GLY A 163 4.60 23.45 -11.18
C GLY A 163 5.93 22.73 -11.03
N ASP A 164 6.82 23.28 -10.22
CA ASP A 164 8.14 22.74 -9.89
C ASP A 164 8.09 21.84 -8.64
N ILE A 165 7.07 22.03 -7.79
CA ILE A 165 6.92 21.41 -6.47
C ILE A 165 5.57 20.72 -6.41
N LEU A 166 5.53 19.48 -5.91
CA LEU A 166 4.29 18.76 -5.60
C LEU A 166 4.15 18.61 -4.09
N LEU A 167 3.07 19.13 -3.55
CA LEU A 167 2.63 18.89 -2.17
C LEU A 167 1.42 17.95 -2.21
N ASN A 168 1.65 16.68 -1.92
CA ASN A 168 0.62 15.68 -1.73
C ASN A 168 0.06 15.82 -0.31
N LEU A 169 -1.27 15.90 -0.16
CA LEU A 169 -1.95 16.15 1.11
C LEU A 169 -2.64 14.89 1.63
N ASP A 170 -1.98 13.74 1.50
CA ASP A 170 -2.56 12.41 1.68
C ASP A 170 -1.94 11.61 2.85
N SER A 171 -1.04 12.21 3.60
CA SER A 171 -0.48 11.55 4.79
C SER A 171 -1.38 11.75 6.00
N GLU A 172 -1.32 10.80 6.94
CA GLU A 172 -2.26 10.65 8.04
C GLU A 172 -1.65 10.93 9.43
N GLU A 173 -0.42 11.47 9.46
CA GLU A 173 0.32 11.74 10.70
C GLU A 173 0.80 13.20 10.74
N GLU A 174 0.20 14.01 11.60
CA GLU A 174 0.64 15.41 11.80
C GLU A 174 2.05 15.43 12.36
N GLY A 175 2.90 16.28 11.76
CA GLY A 175 4.30 16.41 12.16
C GLY A 175 5.27 15.50 11.43
N GLU A 176 4.80 14.75 10.45
CA GLU A 176 5.63 13.95 9.55
C GLU A 176 5.67 14.54 8.14
N LEU A 177 6.86 14.47 7.50
CA LEU A 177 7.10 14.79 6.11
C LEU A 177 7.56 13.53 5.39
N TYR A 178 6.75 13.02 4.50
CA TYR A 178 7.13 11.88 3.66
C TYR A 178 7.89 12.38 2.44
N VAL A 179 9.07 11.81 2.22
CA VAL A 179 9.99 12.17 1.14
C VAL A 179 10.25 11.00 0.18
N GLY A 180 9.52 9.90 0.34
CA GLY A 180 9.68 8.73 -0.51
C GLY A 180 8.63 7.68 -0.27
N CYS A 181 8.40 6.82 -1.28
CA CYS A 181 7.50 5.68 -1.21
C CYS A 181 8.01 4.52 -2.06
N ALA A 182 7.55 3.30 -1.77
CA ALA A 182 7.87 2.15 -2.60
C ALA A 182 6.91 2.04 -3.79
N GLY A 183 7.46 1.72 -4.95
CA GLY A 183 6.72 1.16 -6.07
C GLY A 183 6.45 -0.33 -5.86
N GLY A 184 5.61 -0.91 -6.70
CA GLY A 184 5.25 -2.31 -6.67
C GLY A 184 5.51 -3.03 -8.00
N LEU A 185 5.65 -4.34 -7.94
CA LEU A 185 5.74 -5.23 -9.08
C LEU A 185 5.26 -6.62 -8.68
N ASP A 186 4.40 -7.20 -9.48
CA ASP A 186 3.88 -8.53 -9.29
C ASP A 186 4.67 -9.55 -10.11
N ALA A 187 5.23 -10.56 -9.46
CA ALA A 187 5.75 -11.74 -10.16
C ALA A 187 4.75 -12.91 -10.01
N ASN A 188 4.26 -13.39 -11.15
CA ASN A 188 3.31 -14.50 -11.23
C ASN A 188 4.00 -15.68 -11.90
N MET A 189 3.99 -16.85 -11.26
CA MET A 189 4.61 -18.06 -11.75
C MET A 189 3.58 -19.18 -11.82
N THR A 190 3.63 -20.00 -12.87
CA THR A 190 2.68 -21.10 -13.06
C THR A 190 3.43 -22.35 -13.55
N PHE A 191 3.40 -23.41 -12.74
CA PHE A 191 3.75 -24.75 -13.17
C PHE A 191 2.51 -25.44 -13.73
N GLY A 192 2.51 -25.74 -15.02
CA GLY A 192 1.49 -26.58 -15.63
C GLY A 192 1.91 -28.04 -15.59
N TYR A 193 1.00 -28.95 -15.22
CA TYR A 193 1.29 -30.38 -15.19
C TYR A 193 0.07 -31.23 -15.51
N LYS A 194 0.32 -32.51 -15.87
CA LYS A 194 -0.68 -33.55 -15.91
C LYS A 194 -0.51 -34.38 -14.65
N ALA A 195 -1.53 -34.38 -13.79
CA ALA A 195 -1.49 -35.15 -12.56
C ALA A 195 -1.27 -36.64 -12.84
N GLU A 196 -0.55 -37.30 -11.95
CA GLU A 196 -0.29 -38.74 -11.97
C GLU A 196 -1.09 -39.44 -10.89
N PRO A 197 -1.56 -40.66 -11.13
CA PRO A 197 -2.23 -41.41 -10.06
C PRO A 197 -1.23 -41.70 -8.94
N THR A 198 -1.70 -41.65 -7.69
CA THR A 198 -0.88 -42.01 -6.53
C THR A 198 -0.57 -43.51 -6.52
N PRO A 199 0.62 -43.94 -6.05
CA PRO A 199 0.98 -45.35 -5.96
C PRO A 199 -0.08 -46.15 -5.20
N ALA A 200 -0.44 -47.36 -5.64
CA ALA A 200 -1.50 -48.16 -5.07
C ALA A 200 -1.24 -48.61 -3.61
N GLY A 201 0.00 -48.89 -3.25
CA GLY A 201 0.44 -49.30 -1.92
C GLY A 201 1.81 -48.76 -1.53
N GLY A 202 2.26 -49.08 -0.31
CA GLY A 202 3.60 -48.75 0.17
C GLY A 202 3.81 -47.32 0.62
N TYR A 203 2.77 -46.47 0.58
CA TYR A 203 2.85 -45.06 0.97
C TYR A 203 1.77 -44.64 1.97
N THR A 204 2.14 -43.88 2.96
CA THR A 204 1.26 -43.19 3.90
C THR A 204 1.08 -41.75 3.45
N ALA A 205 -0.17 -41.28 3.38
CA ALA A 205 -0.46 -39.87 3.06
C ALA A 205 -0.42 -39.01 4.32
N ALA A 206 0.33 -37.95 4.27
CA ALA A 206 0.58 -37.02 5.38
C ALA A 206 0.26 -35.60 4.98
N LYS A 207 -0.44 -34.88 5.85
CA LYS A 207 -0.66 -33.44 5.74
C LYS A 207 0.27 -32.72 6.69
N ILE A 208 1.14 -31.87 6.15
CA ILE A 208 1.95 -30.93 6.92
C ILE A 208 1.20 -29.62 6.97
N SER A 209 1.12 -29.02 8.15
CA SER A 209 0.45 -27.72 8.34
C SER A 209 1.35 -26.78 9.13
N VAL A 210 1.60 -25.60 8.58
CA VAL A 210 2.27 -24.45 9.24
C VAL A 210 1.19 -23.46 9.62
N LYS A 211 1.09 -23.09 10.90
CA LYS A 211 0.06 -22.21 11.45
C LYS A 211 0.59 -21.34 12.58
N GLY A 212 -0.24 -20.39 13.03
CA GLY A 212 0.03 -19.58 14.22
C GLY A 212 1.02 -18.44 13.97
N LEU A 213 1.34 -18.11 12.72
CA LEU A 213 2.18 -16.97 12.38
C LEU A 213 1.39 -15.65 12.43
N LYS A 214 2.06 -14.55 12.79
CA LYS A 214 1.46 -13.22 12.91
C LYS A 214 1.02 -12.65 11.57
N GLY A 215 1.81 -12.88 10.52
CA GLY A 215 1.58 -12.27 9.20
C GLY A 215 1.71 -10.76 9.24
N GLY A 216 0.96 -10.05 8.40
CA GLY A 216 0.92 -8.59 8.36
C GLY A 216 1.02 -8.04 6.95
N HIS A 217 1.02 -6.69 6.84
CA HIS A 217 1.15 -6.02 5.55
C HIS A 217 2.56 -6.18 4.98
N SER A 218 2.67 -6.65 3.72
CA SER A 218 3.94 -6.98 3.06
C SER A 218 4.82 -5.77 2.72
N GLY A 219 4.33 -4.56 2.91
CA GLY A 219 5.11 -3.33 2.82
C GLY A 219 5.52 -2.85 4.22
N ILE A 220 4.60 -2.22 4.95
CA ILE A 220 4.88 -1.54 6.23
C ILE A 220 5.47 -2.49 7.29
N GLN A 221 5.02 -3.75 7.33
CA GLN A 221 5.43 -4.69 8.36
C GLN A 221 6.49 -5.70 7.91
N ILE A 222 6.99 -5.60 6.66
CA ILE A 222 8.05 -6.50 6.17
C ILE A 222 9.35 -6.34 6.97
N ILE A 223 9.62 -5.13 7.47
CA ILE A 223 10.76 -4.82 8.34
C ILE A 223 10.73 -5.59 9.67
N CYS A 224 9.55 -6.04 10.11
CA CYS A 224 9.43 -6.84 11.33
C CYS A 224 10.01 -8.25 11.16
N GLN A 225 10.42 -8.64 9.97
CA GLN A 225 11.05 -9.92 9.62
C GLN A 225 10.26 -11.13 10.14
N ARG A 226 8.92 -11.04 10.08
CA ARG A 226 8.02 -12.13 10.46
C ARG A 226 8.18 -13.32 9.54
N ALA A 227 7.93 -14.53 10.06
CA ALA A 227 8.01 -15.75 9.28
C ALA A 227 6.95 -15.78 8.18
N ASN A 228 7.34 -16.28 7.01
CA ASN A 228 6.46 -16.57 5.89
C ASN A 228 6.13 -18.08 5.89
N ALA A 229 4.85 -18.45 6.03
CA ALA A 229 4.42 -19.82 6.11
C ALA A 229 4.83 -20.67 4.89
N ASN A 230 4.81 -20.09 3.68
CA ASN A 230 5.27 -20.78 2.47
C ASN A 230 6.76 -21.13 2.57
N LYS A 231 7.57 -20.18 3.04
CA LYS A 231 9.02 -20.41 3.22
C LYS A 231 9.30 -21.47 4.29
N VAL A 232 8.57 -21.44 5.40
CA VAL A 232 8.70 -22.43 6.47
C VAL A 232 8.35 -23.82 5.94
N LEU A 233 7.21 -23.96 5.24
CA LEU A 233 6.77 -25.23 4.69
C LEU A 233 7.76 -25.81 3.66
N PHE A 234 8.15 -24.99 2.68
CA PHE A 234 9.01 -25.47 1.57
C PHE A 234 10.47 -25.68 2.00
N ARG A 235 10.94 -24.97 3.01
CA ARG A 235 12.25 -25.27 3.62
C ARG A 235 12.28 -26.68 4.22
N PHE A 236 11.22 -27.09 4.93
CA PHE A 236 11.10 -28.46 5.42
C PHE A 236 11.02 -29.46 4.27
N LEU A 237 10.14 -29.25 3.28
CA LEU A 237 10.01 -30.16 2.13
C LEU A 237 11.32 -30.34 1.37
N ASN A 238 12.13 -29.29 1.24
CA ASN A 238 13.43 -29.35 0.56
C ASN A 238 14.49 -30.12 1.39
N ALA A 239 14.33 -30.22 2.69
CA ALA A 239 15.27 -30.86 3.61
C ALA A 239 14.67 -32.13 4.28
N ALA A 240 13.59 -32.66 3.73
CA ALA A 240 12.93 -33.84 4.27
C ALA A 240 13.91 -35.04 4.34
N PRO A 241 13.86 -35.88 5.41
CA PRO A 241 14.81 -36.96 5.61
C PRO A 241 14.66 -38.13 4.62
N CYS A 242 13.54 -38.16 3.91
CA CYS A 242 13.21 -39.17 2.91
C CYS A 242 12.55 -38.55 1.67
N ASP A 243 12.41 -39.34 0.62
CA ASP A 243 11.70 -38.94 -0.59
C ASP A 243 10.20 -38.67 -0.28
N VAL A 244 9.69 -37.54 -0.74
CA VAL A 244 8.28 -37.18 -0.63
C VAL A 244 7.67 -37.02 -2.02
N LEU A 245 6.45 -37.55 -2.21
CA LEU A 245 5.63 -37.29 -3.40
C LEU A 245 4.60 -36.23 -3.04
N LEU A 246 4.62 -35.09 -3.71
CA LEU A 246 3.71 -33.97 -3.40
C LEU A 246 2.37 -34.17 -4.12
N ALA A 247 1.28 -34.18 -3.37
CA ALA A 247 -0.06 -34.30 -3.93
C ALA A 247 -0.75 -32.94 -4.07
N SER A 248 -0.60 -32.06 -3.08
CA SER A 248 -1.16 -30.71 -3.14
C SER A 248 -0.42 -29.75 -2.21
N VAL A 249 -0.55 -28.47 -2.51
CA VAL A 249 -0.08 -27.38 -1.66
C VAL A 249 -1.10 -26.25 -1.66
N ASP A 250 -1.32 -25.63 -0.49
CA ASP A 250 -2.12 -24.42 -0.32
C ASP A 250 -1.47 -23.55 0.75
N GLY A 251 -0.99 -22.37 0.36
CA GLY A 251 -0.31 -21.46 1.27
C GLY A 251 -0.46 -20.02 0.88
N GLY A 252 -0.77 -19.18 1.89
CA GLY A 252 -1.00 -17.76 1.73
C GLY A 252 -2.38 -17.42 1.15
N GLY A 253 -2.64 -16.14 1.02
CA GLY A 253 -3.95 -15.64 0.59
C GLY A 253 -3.81 -14.37 -0.26
N LEU A 254 -3.84 -13.21 0.40
CA LEU A 254 -3.72 -11.92 -0.27
C LEU A 254 -2.27 -11.62 -0.66
N ARG A 255 -2.08 -11.03 -1.82
CA ARG A 255 -0.77 -10.69 -2.38
C ARG A 255 0.03 -9.72 -1.49
N ASN A 256 -0.64 -8.76 -0.89
CA ASN A 256 -0.06 -7.76 0.00
C ASN A 256 0.00 -8.16 1.48
N ALA A 257 -0.25 -9.44 1.79
CA ALA A 257 -0.16 -9.98 3.14
C ALA A 257 0.95 -11.03 3.25
N ILE A 258 1.72 -10.98 4.34
CA ILE A 258 2.70 -12.02 4.69
C ILE A 258 1.92 -13.30 5.07
N PRO A 259 2.21 -14.45 4.42
CA PRO A 259 1.50 -15.70 4.66
C PRO A 259 1.56 -16.16 6.11
N ARG A 260 0.39 -16.39 6.71
CA ARG A 260 0.25 -16.86 8.10
C ARG A 260 0.12 -18.38 8.22
N GLU A 261 -0.38 -19.02 7.17
CA GLU A 261 -0.64 -20.44 7.13
C GLU A 261 -0.22 -21.01 5.78
N ALA A 262 0.24 -22.24 5.79
CA ALA A 262 0.49 -23.04 4.60
C ALA A 262 0.34 -24.51 4.93
N GLU A 263 -0.14 -25.32 3.97
CA GLU A 263 -0.25 -26.75 4.11
C GLU A 263 0.16 -27.48 2.82
N ALA A 264 0.65 -28.69 2.98
CA ALA A 264 0.93 -29.60 1.88
C ALA A 264 0.46 -31.01 2.23
N VAL A 265 -0.09 -31.70 1.23
CA VAL A 265 -0.33 -33.15 1.31
C VAL A 265 0.76 -33.87 0.54
N VAL A 266 1.45 -34.75 1.22
CA VAL A 266 2.56 -35.55 0.67
C VAL A 266 2.30 -37.04 0.90
N LEU A 267 2.94 -37.89 0.09
CA LEU A 267 3.01 -39.30 0.33
C LEU A 267 4.45 -39.65 0.67
N VAL A 268 4.64 -40.36 1.76
CA VAL A 268 5.91 -40.87 2.28
C VAL A 268 5.87 -42.38 2.27
N GLU A 269 6.96 -43.05 1.97
CA GLU A 269 7.00 -44.52 2.12
C GLU A 269 6.59 -44.92 3.54
N THR A 270 5.72 -45.93 3.66
CA THR A 270 5.13 -46.25 4.96
C THR A 270 6.19 -46.63 6.00
N GLY A 271 7.34 -47.19 5.56
CA GLY A 271 8.46 -47.50 6.45
C GLY A 271 9.20 -46.28 7.00
N ASP A 272 9.11 -45.15 6.32
CA ASP A 272 9.82 -43.91 6.66
C ASP A 272 8.91 -42.88 7.40
N TYR A 273 7.62 -43.19 7.55
CA TYR A 273 6.65 -42.23 8.10
C TYR A 273 6.97 -41.78 9.52
N ASP A 274 7.40 -42.71 10.40
CA ASP A 274 7.72 -42.38 11.80
C ASP A 274 8.94 -41.44 11.87
N GLU A 275 9.98 -41.70 11.05
CA GLU A 275 11.15 -40.80 10.94
C GLU A 275 10.75 -39.43 10.38
N PHE A 276 9.91 -39.41 9.35
CA PHE A 276 9.37 -38.17 8.78
C PHE A 276 8.58 -37.35 9.81
N ALA A 277 7.70 -38.00 10.57
CA ALA A 277 6.91 -37.34 11.61
C ALA A 277 7.79 -36.77 12.74
N ALA A 278 8.82 -37.54 13.16
CA ALA A 278 9.80 -37.08 14.13
C ALA A 278 10.59 -35.85 13.61
N ALA A 279 10.98 -35.85 12.33
CA ALA A 279 11.65 -34.72 11.69
C ALA A 279 10.78 -33.47 11.63
N VAL A 280 9.47 -33.57 11.33
CA VAL A 280 8.53 -32.43 11.39
C VAL A 280 8.49 -31.84 12.80
N LYS A 281 8.43 -32.68 13.82
CA LYS A 281 8.41 -32.24 15.22
C LYS A 281 9.71 -31.50 15.61
N ALA A 282 10.86 -32.05 15.25
CA ALA A 282 12.16 -31.42 15.48
C ALA A 282 12.30 -30.09 14.72
N TYR A 283 11.76 -30.03 13.51
CA TYR A 283 11.73 -28.82 12.71
C TYR A 283 10.86 -27.72 13.32
N GLU A 284 9.72 -28.05 13.93
CA GLU A 284 8.91 -27.07 14.69
C GLU A 284 9.74 -26.41 15.81
N GLU A 285 10.50 -27.19 16.57
CA GLU A 285 11.38 -26.66 17.63
C GLU A 285 12.45 -25.74 17.05
N THR A 286 13.03 -26.08 15.90
CA THR A 286 13.98 -25.24 15.18
C THR A 286 13.36 -23.90 14.77
N VAL A 287 12.19 -23.92 14.14
CA VAL A 287 11.50 -22.68 13.71
C VAL A 287 11.12 -21.82 14.91
N ARG A 288 10.65 -22.41 16.00
CA ARG A 288 10.35 -21.70 17.24
C ARG A 288 11.58 -21.00 17.83
N ALA A 289 12.73 -21.66 17.81
CA ALA A 289 13.98 -21.08 18.29
C ALA A 289 14.46 -19.92 17.41
N GLU A 290 14.39 -20.07 16.08
CA GLU A 290 14.79 -19.04 15.11
C GLU A 290 13.93 -17.77 15.18
N TYR A 291 12.63 -17.93 15.44
CA TYR A 291 11.69 -16.80 15.49
C TYR A 291 11.25 -16.44 16.92
N ALA A 292 12.03 -16.83 17.94
CA ALA A 292 11.75 -16.49 19.33
C ALA A 292 11.63 -14.97 19.55
N GLY A 293 10.53 -14.52 20.16
CA GLY A 293 10.21 -13.11 20.35
C GLY A 293 9.55 -12.42 19.13
N ILE A 294 9.48 -13.12 17.98
CA ILE A 294 8.79 -12.63 16.78
C ILE A 294 7.50 -13.42 16.57
N GLU A 295 7.58 -14.76 16.54
CA GLU A 295 6.45 -15.67 16.29
C GLU A 295 6.21 -16.58 17.51
N ASP A 296 5.44 -16.11 18.48
CA ASP A 296 5.26 -16.81 19.77
C ASP A 296 4.35 -18.06 19.66
N SER A 297 3.53 -18.14 18.58
CA SER A 297 2.50 -19.17 18.40
C SER A 297 2.76 -20.11 17.22
N VAL A 298 3.95 -20.05 16.59
CA VAL A 298 4.26 -20.87 15.42
C VAL A 298 4.10 -22.35 15.72
N SER A 299 3.45 -23.05 14.81
CA SER A 299 3.20 -24.49 14.87
C SER A 299 3.45 -25.13 13.52
N VAL A 300 4.23 -26.23 13.50
CA VAL A 300 4.44 -27.09 12.34
C VAL A 300 4.05 -28.50 12.73
N LYS A 301 2.96 -29.01 12.15
CA LYS A 301 2.40 -30.29 12.50
C LYS A 301 2.28 -31.18 11.28
N VAL A 302 2.32 -32.48 11.53
CA VAL A 302 1.98 -33.51 10.55
C VAL A 302 0.87 -34.40 11.09
N ALA A 303 -0.02 -34.80 10.22
CA ALA A 303 -1.08 -35.77 10.52
C ALA A 303 -1.32 -36.69 9.33
N GLU A 304 -1.61 -37.95 9.56
CA GLU A 304 -2.08 -38.87 8.52
C GLU A 304 -3.42 -38.38 7.98
N VAL A 305 -3.61 -38.49 6.67
CA VAL A 305 -4.84 -38.11 5.97
C VAL A 305 -5.26 -39.22 5.00
N GLY A 306 -6.48 -39.10 4.49
CA GLY A 306 -6.95 -39.98 3.42
C GLY A 306 -6.04 -39.84 2.19
N LYS A 307 -5.70 -40.97 1.59
CA LYS A 307 -4.82 -41.00 0.41
C LYS A 307 -5.47 -40.27 -0.77
N PRO A 308 -4.82 -39.22 -1.32
CA PRO A 308 -5.32 -38.52 -2.51
C PRO A 308 -5.26 -39.48 -3.73
N ALA A 309 -6.15 -39.26 -4.70
CA ALA A 309 -6.19 -40.09 -5.93
C ALA A 309 -5.03 -39.73 -6.89
N GLU A 310 -4.58 -38.50 -6.86
CA GLU A 310 -3.60 -37.93 -7.79
C GLU A 310 -2.52 -37.13 -7.05
N MET A 311 -1.39 -37.00 -7.71
CA MET A 311 -0.22 -36.23 -7.22
C MET A 311 0.44 -35.46 -8.35
N LEU A 312 1.33 -34.54 -8.02
CA LEU A 312 2.21 -33.88 -8.99
C LEU A 312 3.25 -34.87 -9.50
N PRO A 313 3.64 -34.81 -10.80
CA PRO A 313 4.79 -35.53 -11.32
C PRO A 313 6.04 -35.23 -10.48
N LYS A 314 6.84 -36.25 -10.18
CA LYS A 314 8.00 -36.14 -9.27
C LYS A 314 8.98 -35.03 -9.70
N GLU A 315 9.21 -34.86 -11.02
CA GLU A 315 10.09 -33.80 -11.56
C GLU A 315 9.50 -32.40 -11.26
N VAL A 316 8.19 -32.18 -11.52
CA VAL A 316 7.53 -30.89 -11.28
C VAL A 316 7.53 -30.57 -9.78
N ALA A 317 7.21 -31.53 -8.94
CA ALA A 317 7.24 -31.38 -7.49
C ALA A 317 8.65 -31.03 -6.97
N GLY A 318 9.68 -31.74 -7.44
CA GLY A 318 11.06 -31.48 -7.07
C GLY A 318 11.57 -30.10 -7.50
N ASN A 319 11.23 -29.69 -8.71
CA ASN A 319 11.57 -28.35 -9.21
C ASN A 319 10.83 -27.25 -8.44
N LEU A 320 9.52 -27.43 -8.20
CA LEU A 320 8.72 -26.53 -7.39
C LEU A 320 9.31 -26.36 -5.98
N ILE A 321 9.59 -27.47 -5.28
CA ILE A 321 10.13 -27.43 -3.92
C ILE A 321 11.44 -26.66 -3.87
N LYS A 322 12.37 -26.94 -4.78
CA LYS A 322 13.67 -26.25 -4.85
C LYS A 322 13.51 -24.77 -5.20
N ALA A 323 12.66 -24.45 -6.18
CA ALA A 323 12.45 -23.05 -6.61
C ALA A 323 11.83 -22.21 -5.50
N VAL A 324 10.83 -22.73 -4.77
CA VAL A 324 10.22 -22.00 -3.64
C VAL A 324 11.20 -21.88 -2.47
N ALA A 325 11.99 -22.92 -2.18
CA ALA A 325 13.03 -22.85 -1.15
C ALA A 325 14.08 -21.77 -1.47
N ALA A 326 14.51 -21.67 -2.75
CA ALA A 326 15.50 -20.69 -3.21
C ALA A 326 14.93 -19.30 -3.47
N CYS A 327 13.61 -19.15 -3.65
CA CYS A 327 12.98 -17.86 -3.93
C CYS A 327 13.29 -16.85 -2.83
N PRO A 328 13.79 -15.63 -3.17
CA PRO A 328 13.95 -14.57 -2.18
C PRO A 328 12.60 -14.22 -1.52
N ASP A 329 12.66 -13.85 -0.25
CA ASP A 329 11.50 -13.42 0.54
C ASP A 329 11.95 -12.45 1.64
N GLY A 330 11.10 -11.51 2.02
CA GLY A 330 11.40 -10.52 3.04
C GLY A 330 12.22 -9.33 2.52
N VAL A 331 12.92 -8.67 3.45
CA VAL A 331 13.80 -7.52 3.15
C VAL A 331 15.00 -7.97 2.34
N GLN A 332 15.21 -7.35 1.18
CA GLN A 332 16.36 -7.60 0.32
C GLN A 332 17.44 -6.51 0.49
N ARG A 333 17.04 -5.27 0.72
CA ARG A 333 17.95 -4.16 0.92
C ARG A 333 17.34 -3.09 1.82
N MET A 334 18.16 -2.52 2.71
CA MET A 334 17.83 -1.34 3.51
C MET A 334 18.29 -0.07 2.78
N SER A 335 17.59 1.04 2.98
CA SER A 335 17.98 2.35 2.44
C SER A 335 19.25 2.86 3.11
N VAL A 336 20.18 3.35 2.29
CA VAL A 336 21.39 4.04 2.77
C VAL A 336 21.08 5.50 3.12
N ALA A 337 20.18 6.12 2.36
CA ALA A 337 19.79 7.53 2.58
C ALA A 337 18.96 7.72 3.86
N MET A 338 18.17 6.71 4.24
CA MET A 338 17.30 6.75 5.43
C MET A 338 17.49 5.49 6.26
N PRO A 339 18.36 5.51 7.29
CA PRO A 339 18.56 4.38 8.18
C PRO A 339 17.23 3.92 8.84
N GLY A 340 16.98 2.61 8.82
CA GLY A 340 15.73 2.03 9.33
C GLY A 340 14.63 1.87 8.28
N LEU A 341 14.74 2.47 7.11
CA LEU A 341 13.81 2.28 6.00
C LEU A 341 14.20 1.07 5.15
N VAL A 342 13.23 0.23 4.81
CA VAL A 342 13.41 -0.81 3.79
C VAL A 342 13.41 -0.15 2.41
N GLN A 343 14.43 -0.41 1.59
CA GLN A 343 14.50 0.05 0.21
C GLN A 343 13.84 -0.94 -0.74
N THR A 344 14.21 -2.23 -0.64
CA THR A 344 13.73 -3.29 -1.55
C THR A 344 13.32 -4.52 -0.75
N SER A 345 12.15 -5.07 -1.07
CA SER A 345 11.63 -6.30 -0.47
C SER A 345 10.82 -7.13 -1.46
N THR A 346 10.58 -8.39 -1.10
CA THR A 346 9.62 -9.25 -1.79
C THR A 346 8.86 -10.10 -0.78
N ASN A 347 7.61 -10.41 -1.08
CA ASN A 347 6.75 -11.29 -0.30
C ASN A 347 6.28 -12.44 -1.18
N LEU A 348 6.71 -13.67 -0.90
CA LEU A 348 6.16 -14.88 -1.52
C LEU A 348 4.76 -15.14 -0.94
N ALA A 349 3.79 -14.43 -1.48
CA ALA A 349 2.46 -14.27 -0.92
C ALA A 349 1.58 -15.52 -1.06
N ARG A 350 1.76 -16.29 -2.12
CA ARG A 350 0.86 -17.40 -2.41
C ARG A 350 1.55 -18.54 -3.14
N VAL A 351 1.23 -19.78 -2.75
CA VAL A 351 1.61 -21.02 -3.44
C VAL A 351 0.43 -21.99 -3.36
N VAL A 352 -0.29 -22.18 -4.47
CA VAL A 352 -1.54 -22.95 -4.48
C VAL A 352 -1.62 -23.89 -5.69
N SER A 353 -1.93 -25.15 -5.46
CA SER A 353 -2.22 -26.15 -6.49
C SER A 353 -3.73 -26.33 -6.71
N ASP A 354 -4.13 -26.56 -7.97
CA ASP A 354 -5.53 -26.82 -8.37
C ASP A 354 -5.74 -28.19 -9.07
N GLY A 355 -4.75 -29.08 -8.97
CA GLY A 355 -4.73 -30.39 -9.63
C GLY A 355 -4.24 -30.38 -11.08
N ARG A 356 -4.02 -29.22 -11.68
CA ARG A 356 -3.49 -29.05 -13.04
C ARG A 356 -2.36 -28.04 -13.11
N THR A 357 -2.40 -27.09 -12.22
CA THR A 357 -1.37 -26.04 -12.12
C THR A 357 -0.97 -25.83 -10.66
N VAL A 358 0.26 -25.35 -10.45
CA VAL A 358 0.63 -24.66 -9.21
C VAL A 358 0.88 -23.20 -9.56
N LYS A 359 0.13 -22.31 -8.92
CA LYS A 359 0.25 -20.86 -9.09
C LYS A 359 0.98 -20.27 -7.90
N LEU A 360 1.97 -19.43 -8.19
CA LEU A 360 2.71 -18.70 -7.18
C LEU A 360 2.65 -17.22 -7.48
N GLN A 361 2.65 -16.42 -6.42
CA GLN A 361 2.57 -14.97 -6.52
C GLN A 361 3.56 -14.34 -5.54
N CYS A 362 4.42 -13.46 -6.05
CA CYS A 362 5.23 -12.56 -5.23
C CYS A 362 4.80 -11.12 -5.45
N LEU A 363 4.81 -10.32 -4.40
CA LEU A 363 4.72 -8.86 -4.49
C LEU A 363 6.07 -8.27 -4.10
N LEU A 364 6.68 -7.58 -5.04
CA LEU A 364 7.95 -6.89 -4.87
C LEU A 364 7.68 -5.41 -4.61
N ARG A 365 8.49 -4.80 -3.76
CA ARG A 365 8.44 -3.36 -3.45
C ARG A 365 9.83 -2.77 -3.45
N SER A 366 9.98 -1.57 -4.03
CA SER A 366 11.20 -0.78 -3.91
C SER A 366 10.94 0.71 -4.17
N SER A 367 11.65 1.58 -3.46
CA SER A 367 11.73 3.01 -3.82
C SER A 367 12.61 3.25 -5.04
N VAL A 368 13.44 2.26 -5.43
CA VAL A 368 14.35 2.29 -6.59
C VAL A 368 13.82 1.36 -7.67
N ASN A 369 13.29 1.90 -8.76
CA ASN A 369 12.61 1.14 -9.80
C ASN A 369 13.49 0.08 -10.46
N THR A 370 14.74 0.41 -10.76
CA THR A 370 15.70 -0.54 -11.39
C THR A 370 16.03 -1.72 -10.47
N GLU A 371 16.04 -1.56 -9.17
CA GLU A 371 16.23 -2.67 -8.22
C GLU A 371 14.99 -3.56 -8.13
N LYS A 372 13.80 -2.94 -8.16
CA LYS A 372 12.53 -3.67 -8.23
C LYS A 372 12.46 -4.57 -9.47
N GLU A 373 12.81 -4.01 -10.61
CA GLU A 373 12.85 -4.72 -11.90
C GLU A 373 13.88 -5.86 -11.87
N ALA A 374 15.12 -5.59 -11.44
CA ALA A 374 16.17 -6.59 -11.33
C ALA A 374 15.79 -7.74 -10.39
N LEU A 375 15.13 -7.45 -9.26
CA LEU A 375 14.62 -8.49 -8.36
C LEU A 375 13.52 -9.33 -9.03
N GLY A 376 12.59 -8.67 -9.76
CA GLY A 376 11.54 -9.33 -10.52
C GLY A 376 12.10 -10.26 -11.59
N GLU A 377 13.07 -9.78 -12.37
CA GLU A 377 13.78 -10.57 -13.38
C GLU A 377 14.52 -11.77 -12.76
N SER A 378 15.14 -11.58 -11.59
CA SER A 378 15.83 -12.65 -10.88
C SER A 378 14.86 -13.75 -10.44
N ILE A 379 13.69 -13.39 -9.88
CA ILE A 379 12.64 -14.34 -9.51
C ILE A 379 12.09 -15.04 -10.76
N ALA A 380 11.83 -14.29 -11.84
CA ALA A 380 11.36 -14.86 -13.09
C ALA A 380 12.37 -15.86 -13.68
N ALA A 381 13.67 -15.53 -13.66
CA ALA A 381 14.73 -16.41 -14.15
C ALA A 381 14.79 -17.71 -13.33
N LEU A 382 14.74 -17.63 -11.98
CA LEU A 382 14.71 -18.78 -11.09
C LEU A 382 13.57 -19.76 -11.44
N PHE A 383 12.35 -19.24 -11.54
CA PHE A 383 11.19 -20.08 -11.81
C PHE A 383 11.12 -20.57 -13.26
N THR A 384 11.63 -19.80 -14.22
CA THR A 384 11.80 -20.26 -15.61
C THR A 384 12.77 -21.44 -15.70
N LEU A 385 13.92 -21.37 -15.02
CA LEU A 385 14.86 -22.49 -14.91
C LEU A 385 14.23 -23.73 -14.26
N ALA A 386 13.30 -23.54 -13.33
CA ALA A 386 12.54 -24.61 -12.69
C ALA A 386 11.38 -25.15 -13.57
N GLY A 387 11.15 -24.58 -14.76
CA GLY A 387 10.11 -25.04 -15.70
C GLY A 387 8.73 -24.38 -15.55
N ALA A 388 8.63 -23.27 -14.79
CA ALA A 388 7.40 -22.50 -14.70
C ALA A 388 7.28 -21.47 -15.85
N LYS A 389 6.05 -21.15 -16.25
CA LYS A 389 5.74 -19.91 -16.98
C LYS A 389 5.78 -18.75 -15.99
N THR A 390 6.47 -17.68 -16.33
CA THR A 390 6.61 -16.49 -15.48
C THR A 390 6.04 -15.26 -16.18
N GLU A 391 5.49 -14.34 -15.39
CA GLU A 391 4.86 -13.12 -15.89
C GLU A 391 5.02 -12.00 -14.85
N LEU A 392 5.61 -10.87 -15.25
CA LEU A 392 5.74 -9.67 -14.43
C LEU A 392 4.63 -8.70 -14.81
N THR A 393 3.81 -8.28 -13.84
CA THR A 393 2.62 -7.44 -14.07
C THR A 393 2.43 -6.41 -12.94
N GLY A 394 1.47 -5.50 -13.10
CA GLY A 394 1.08 -4.58 -12.03
C GLY A 394 2.20 -3.65 -11.57
N ALA A 395 3.14 -3.31 -12.48
CA ALA A 395 4.25 -2.42 -12.15
C ALA A 395 3.77 -0.99 -11.94
N TYR A 396 4.13 -0.40 -10.80
CA TYR A 396 4.07 1.04 -10.58
C TYR A 396 5.37 1.51 -9.93
N ASN A 397 5.68 2.79 -10.15
CA ASN A 397 6.96 3.35 -9.76
C ASN A 397 6.98 3.80 -8.30
N GLY A 398 8.16 3.71 -7.68
CA GLY A 398 8.44 4.29 -6.40
C GLY A 398 8.96 5.73 -6.51
N TRP A 399 9.08 6.35 -5.37
CA TRP A 399 9.68 7.65 -5.18
C TRP A 399 10.86 7.52 -4.23
N ASN A 400 12.06 7.66 -4.78
CA ASN A 400 13.30 7.53 -4.00
C ASN A 400 13.50 8.78 -3.13
N PRO A 401 13.78 8.63 -1.83
CA PRO A 401 14.00 9.77 -0.94
C PRO A 401 15.15 10.68 -1.40
N ASP A 402 14.88 12.00 -1.47
CA ASP A 402 15.90 13.04 -1.66
C ASP A 402 16.01 13.91 -0.39
N MET A 403 17.03 13.65 0.42
CA MET A 403 17.28 14.38 1.66
C MET A 403 17.87 15.78 1.42
N GLU A 404 18.27 16.09 0.19
CA GLU A 404 18.79 17.41 -0.21
C GLU A 404 17.73 18.31 -0.85
N SER A 405 16.49 17.82 -0.98
CA SER A 405 15.35 18.55 -1.55
C SER A 405 15.23 19.98 -1.01
N PRO A 406 15.14 20.99 -1.88
CA PRO A 406 14.94 22.38 -1.47
C PRO A 406 13.63 22.61 -0.73
N ILE A 407 12.52 21.95 -1.16
CA ILE A 407 11.23 22.11 -0.48
C ILE A 407 11.24 21.42 0.88
N LEU A 408 11.93 20.28 1.04
CA LEU A 408 12.09 19.64 2.34
C LEU A 408 12.79 20.56 3.34
N LYS A 409 13.86 21.24 2.92
CA LYS A 409 14.59 22.20 3.75
C LYS A 409 13.70 23.39 4.15
N ALA A 410 12.96 23.94 3.20
CA ALA A 410 12.04 25.05 3.43
C ALA A 410 10.91 24.66 4.39
N MET A 411 10.29 23.52 4.17
CA MET A 411 9.21 23.00 5.03
C MET A 411 9.70 22.64 6.42
N THR A 412 10.88 22.06 6.55
CA THR A 412 11.48 21.76 7.88
C THR A 412 11.69 23.03 8.68
N ALA A 413 12.23 24.08 8.04
CA ALA A 413 12.44 25.39 8.69
C ALA A 413 11.10 26.06 9.07
N SER A 414 10.10 26.01 8.20
CA SER A 414 8.75 26.53 8.44
C SER A 414 8.09 25.82 9.63
N TYR A 415 8.12 24.49 9.66
CA TYR A 415 7.54 23.70 10.75
C TYR A 415 8.22 24.00 12.10
N GLU A 416 9.56 24.09 12.12
CA GLU A 416 10.33 24.42 13.32
C GLU A 416 10.00 25.85 13.81
N ALA A 417 9.83 26.80 12.90
CA ALA A 417 9.43 28.18 13.26
C ALA A 417 8.02 28.26 13.84
N LEU A 418 7.05 27.47 13.31
CA LEU A 418 5.66 27.46 13.76
C LEU A 418 5.49 26.72 15.10
N TYR A 419 6.18 25.60 15.30
CA TYR A 419 5.87 24.66 16.38
C TYR A 419 7.03 24.42 17.36
N GLY A 420 8.20 25.04 17.15
CA GLY A 420 9.36 24.95 18.05
C GLY A 420 10.05 23.57 18.06
N LYS A 421 9.71 22.70 17.11
CA LYS A 421 10.30 21.36 16.92
C LYS A 421 10.42 21.04 15.43
N LYS A 422 11.38 20.22 15.05
CA LYS A 422 11.49 19.72 13.69
C LYS A 422 10.42 18.69 13.41
N PRO A 423 9.90 18.62 12.16
CA PRO A 423 9.06 17.51 11.76
C PRO A 423 9.88 16.21 11.67
N ALA A 424 9.23 15.07 11.78
CA ALA A 424 9.84 13.81 11.43
C ALA A 424 9.92 13.68 9.91
N VAL A 425 11.11 13.42 9.37
CA VAL A 425 11.29 13.15 7.94
C VAL A 425 11.30 11.64 7.75
N THR A 426 10.38 11.13 6.97
CA THR A 426 10.15 9.69 6.81
C THR A 426 9.88 9.30 5.36
N ALA A 427 9.78 8.02 5.09
CA ALA A 427 9.31 7.45 3.83
C ALA A 427 8.57 6.15 4.13
N ILE A 428 7.61 5.81 3.29
CA ILE A 428 6.77 4.62 3.49
C ILE A 428 7.17 3.51 2.51
N HIS A 429 7.28 2.28 3.02
CA HIS A 429 7.51 1.11 2.17
C HIS A 429 6.18 0.53 1.63
N ALA A 430 5.33 1.44 1.16
CA ALA A 430 4.05 1.19 0.49
C ALA A 430 3.90 2.18 -0.67
N GLY A 431 2.87 2.05 -1.50
CA GLY A 431 2.62 2.96 -2.61
C GLY A 431 2.07 4.31 -2.14
N LEU A 432 2.41 5.37 -2.85
CA LEU A 432 1.77 6.69 -2.84
C LEU A 432 1.70 7.19 -4.28
N GLU A 433 0.71 7.99 -4.61
CA GLU A 433 0.56 8.58 -5.94
C GLU A 433 1.78 9.42 -6.36
N CYS A 434 2.54 9.96 -5.39
CA CYS A 434 3.80 10.66 -5.64
C CYS A 434 4.78 9.86 -6.51
N GLY A 435 4.90 8.55 -6.32
CA GLY A 435 5.77 7.71 -7.14
C GLY A 435 5.36 7.66 -8.61
N ILE A 436 4.07 7.61 -8.87
CA ILE A 436 3.48 7.58 -10.21
C ILE A 436 3.55 8.95 -10.86
N ILE A 437 3.10 10.00 -10.15
CA ILE A 437 3.10 11.38 -10.64
C ILE A 437 4.52 11.85 -10.92
N GLY A 438 5.48 11.60 -10.01
CA GLY A 438 6.88 11.96 -10.19
C GLY A 438 7.54 11.24 -11.38
N SER A 439 7.08 10.05 -11.73
CA SER A 439 7.52 9.34 -12.93
C SER A 439 6.95 9.94 -14.23
N ALA A 440 5.70 10.41 -14.18
CA ALA A 440 5.07 11.09 -15.32
C ALA A 440 5.65 12.52 -15.53
N TYR A 441 6.08 13.15 -14.45
CA TYR A 441 6.66 14.51 -14.41
C TYR A 441 8.04 14.49 -13.72
N PRO A 442 9.09 14.00 -14.39
CA PRO A 442 10.43 13.95 -13.82
C PRO A 442 10.96 15.34 -13.44
N GLY A 443 11.53 15.45 -12.25
CA GLY A 443 12.09 16.70 -11.74
C GLY A 443 11.20 17.48 -10.78
N LEU A 444 9.98 16.98 -10.49
CA LEU A 444 9.17 17.52 -9.40
C LEU A 444 9.86 17.32 -8.05
N ASP A 445 9.96 18.38 -7.27
CA ASP A 445 10.36 18.34 -5.87
C ASP A 445 9.13 18.06 -5.01
N MET A 446 9.08 16.91 -4.35
CA MET A 446 7.84 16.38 -3.78
C MET A 446 7.92 16.18 -2.27
N ILE A 447 6.81 16.49 -1.59
CA ILE A 447 6.59 16.16 -0.16
C ILE A 447 5.13 15.69 -0.01
N SER A 448 4.93 14.64 0.81
CA SER A 448 3.60 14.28 1.29
C SER A 448 3.49 14.56 2.78
N PHE A 449 2.39 15.16 3.20
CA PHE A 449 2.09 15.47 4.59
C PHE A 449 0.58 15.65 4.80
N GLY A 450 0.11 15.60 6.04
CA GLY A 450 -1.31 15.67 6.32
C GLY A 450 -1.63 15.86 7.81
N PRO A 451 -2.92 15.86 8.17
CA PRO A 451 -3.38 15.88 9.56
C PRO A 451 -3.33 14.46 10.16
N THR A 452 -3.62 14.34 11.46
CA THR A 452 -3.76 13.04 12.11
C THR A 452 -5.13 12.44 11.79
N ILE A 453 -5.13 11.34 11.02
CA ILE A 453 -6.29 10.51 10.71
C ILE A 453 -6.03 9.13 11.33
N CYS A 454 -7.00 8.61 12.07
CA CYS A 454 -6.90 7.29 12.68
C CYS A 454 -7.92 6.34 12.07
N TYR A 455 -7.51 5.08 11.92
CA TYR A 455 -8.34 3.99 11.42
C TYR A 455 -8.96 4.27 10.04
N PRO A 456 -8.20 4.79 9.05
CA PRO A 456 -8.72 4.95 7.70
C PRO A 456 -9.23 3.60 7.18
N HIS A 457 -10.09 3.62 6.17
CA HIS A 457 -10.72 2.43 5.58
C HIS A 457 -11.57 1.59 6.55
N SER A 458 -11.99 2.19 7.66
CA SER A 458 -12.79 1.54 8.72
C SER A 458 -13.96 2.43 9.16
N PRO A 459 -15.08 1.86 9.62
CA PRO A 459 -16.16 2.64 10.26
C PRO A 459 -15.74 3.39 11.53
N ASP A 460 -14.56 3.13 12.06
CA ASP A 460 -13.95 3.84 13.19
C ASP A 460 -13.06 5.02 12.76
N GLU A 461 -13.03 5.33 11.47
CA GLU A 461 -12.24 6.44 10.90
C GLU A 461 -12.58 7.76 11.59
N LYS A 462 -11.54 8.50 11.96
CA LYS A 462 -11.66 9.79 12.60
C LYS A 462 -10.46 10.68 12.33
N VAL A 463 -10.69 12.00 12.25
CA VAL A 463 -9.65 13.02 12.07
C VAL A 463 -9.57 13.93 13.29
N GLU A 464 -8.36 14.24 13.76
CA GLU A 464 -8.14 15.11 14.90
C GLU A 464 -8.31 16.57 14.52
N ILE A 465 -9.24 17.29 15.18
CA ILE A 465 -9.57 18.69 14.87
C ILE A 465 -8.35 19.60 15.03
N ALA A 466 -7.56 19.40 16.09
CA ALA A 466 -6.38 20.22 16.36
C ALA A 466 -5.29 20.05 15.30
N SER A 467 -5.10 18.81 14.80
CA SER A 467 -4.11 18.51 13.76
C SER A 467 -4.49 19.12 12.41
N VAL A 468 -5.78 19.16 12.06
CA VAL A 468 -6.27 19.86 10.85
C VAL A 468 -5.89 21.34 10.89
N GLY A 469 -5.99 21.98 12.06
CA GLY A 469 -5.53 23.36 12.25
C GLY A 469 -4.06 23.54 11.97
N LYS A 470 -3.21 22.73 12.59
CA LYS A 470 -1.75 22.77 12.39
C LYS A 470 -1.38 22.45 10.94
N PHE A 471 -1.95 21.40 10.37
CA PHE A 471 -1.72 21.04 8.98
C PHE A 471 -2.01 22.19 8.03
N TYR A 472 -3.15 22.87 8.19
CA TYR A 472 -3.50 23.98 7.31
C TYR A 472 -2.63 25.21 7.53
N ASP A 473 -2.30 25.57 8.78
CA ASP A 473 -1.38 26.66 9.09
C ASP A 473 0.01 26.41 8.48
N PHE A 474 0.47 25.16 8.56
CA PHE A 474 1.73 24.74 7.98
C PHE A 474 1.71 24.78 6.44
N LEU A 475 0.62 24.32 5.81
CA LEU A 475 0.41 24.44 4.37
C LEU A 475 0.48 25.91 3.92
N VAL A 476 -0.26 26.79 4.58
CA VAL A 476 -0.29 28.22 4.24
C VAL A 476 1.08 28.88 4.42
N ASP A 477 1.80 28.57 5.50
CA ASP A 477 3.15 29.09 5.72
C ASP A 477 4.13 28.56 4.69
N THR A 478 4.04 27.27 4.32
CA THR A 478 4.83 26.68 3.23
C THR A 478 4.61 27.43 1.91
N LEU A 479 3.37 27.68 1.52
CA LEU A 479 3.03 28.39 0.28
C LEU A 479 3.57 29.82 0.25
N ARG A 480 3.65 30.48 1.41
CA ARG A 480 4.25 31.82 1.55
C ARG A 480 5.78 31.80 1.37
N ASN A 481 6.43 30.72 1.82
CA ASN A 481 7.88 30.61 1.89
C ASN A 481 8.49 29.69 0.80
N VAL A 482 7.71 29.38 -0.24
CA VAL A 482 8.20 28.60 -1.40
C VAL A 482 9.44 29.29 -2.00
N PRO A 483 10.50 28.55 -2.37
CA PRO A 483 11.70 29.10 -3.01
C PRO A 483 11.41 29.91 -4.28
N GLU A 484 12.28 30.87 -4.57
CA GLU A 484 12.30 31.60 -5.85
C GLU A 484 12.73 30.67 -7.01
N LYS A 485 12.33 31.07 -8.23
CA LYS A 485 12.69 30.34 -9.47
C LYS A 485 14.20 30.40 -9.75
#